data_fad2687190fe4626c6dd2c107c48ac16
#
_entry.id   fad2687190fe4626c6dd2c107c48ac16
#
_cell.length_a   1.000
_cell.length_b   1.000
_cell.length_c   1.000
_cell.angle_alpha   90.00
_cell.angle_beta   90.00
_cell.angle_gamma   90.00
#
_symmetry.space_group_name_H-M   'P 1'
#
loop_
_entity.id
_entity.type
_entity.pdbx_description
1 polymer ?
#
loop_
_entity_poly.entity_id
_entity_poly.type
_entity_poly.pdbx_seq_one_letter_code
_entity_poly.pdbx_strand_id
1 'polypeptide(L)'
;MTDSRKRIWIAPYSGGLRCYSYDGKLLASYSTRNSALSNDIVLSLAEREGQLWIGTDGGGINILTPETGEIFQLEYIPGRENYSLPANSILCLHNDHNNNIWAGSTCNGLISIREVFMKTYTDVVPGNDRGLSNSTVRSLYRQSPDSIWIGTDGGGINLFNPRTEKFTHYLSTWNDKIAFISGFTPGKLLISLFSKGVFIFNPATGEKQPFTIVDKETTTQLCNRGKSVNLYQNTPNTVLLLGDHVYQYHLKEKKFDKVTREEGKSIVGTLVPFKHENNRTYINDFKHIYELHDGDSLLQTTFECYQDTVISSASHDEHGDFWIGSNFGLIHYNPVSQKQTHILTNLFTEVNMVQCDQRGKVWIGADNLLFAWLIQEQKFVLFGESNGAIQNEYLPNARLVNNEGDVYIGGVKGMLRIDGQLLLNTSEMPELQLLDIIINGEPAQNKLYSHPAAISVPWDSNITIRIMSKEEDIFRKKVYRYRIEGLNDQYIESYQPELVIRSLPPGNYKIMASCTTRKY
;
A
#
# COMPACT_ATOMS: atom_id res chain seq x y z
N MET A 1 -18.36 9.01 30.97
CA MET A 1 -18.84 8.56 29.65
C MET A 1 -19.68 7.30 29.82
N THR A 2 -20.74 7.11 29.03
CA THR A 2 -21.48 5.84 28.92
C THR A 2 -21.18 5.22 27.56
N ASP A 3 -20.83 3.93 27.55
CA ASP A 3 -20.54 3.22 26.31
C ASP A 3 -21.82 2.62 25.65
N SER A 4 -21.70 2.06 24.45
CA SER A 4 -22.79 1.43 23.69
C SER A 4 -23.47 0.25 24.43
N ARG A 5 -22.78 -0.37 25.39
CA ARG A 5 -23.28 -1.46 26.25
C ARG A 5 -23.85 -0.96 27.59
N LYS A 6 -24.07 0.36 27.72
CA LYS A 6 -24.61 1.03 28.92
C LYS A 6 -23.74 0.88 30.17
N ARG A 7 -22.41 0.63 30.01
CA ARG A 7 -21.46 0.71 31.13
C ARG A 7 -21.05 2.16 31.34
N ILE A 8 -20.83 2.55 32.59
CA ILE A 8 -20.41 3.89 32.97
C ILE A 8 -18.91 3.87 33.25
N TRP A 9 -18.18 4.68 32.50
CA TRP A 9 -16.73 4.83 32.63
C TRP A 9 -16.41 6.14 33.34
N ILE A 10 -15.65 6.07 34.42
CA ILE A 10 -15.24 7.20 35.27
C ILE A 10 -13.74 7.22 35.38
N ALA A 11 -13.16 8.38 35.08
CA ALA A 11 -11.74 8.68 35.26
C ALA A 11 -11.56 9.65 36.42
N PRO A 12 -11.26 9.20 37.64
CA PRO A 12 -10.90 10.10 38.73
C PRO A 12 -9.54 10.75 38.44
N TYR A 13 -9.32 11.95 38.94
CA TYR A 13 -8.03 12.61 38.82
C TYR A 13 -6.94 11.74 39.43
N SER A 14 -5.89 11.42 38.63
CA SER A 14 -4.78 10.51 39.00
C SER A 14 -5.18 9.15 39.58
N GLY A 15 -6.37 8.65 39.25
CA GLY A 15 -6.88 7.36 39.77
C GLY A 15 -7.11 6.30 38.71
N GLY A 16 -6.57 6.47 37.52
CA GLY A 16 -6.79 5.57 36.38
C GLY A 16 -8.25 5.59 35.88
N LEU A 17 -8.77 4.42 35.50
CA LEU A 17 -10.10 4.30 34.91
C LEU A 17 -10.94 3.26 35.65
N ARG A 18 -12.20 3.54 35.87
CA ARG A 18 -13.17 2.63 36.51
C ARG A 18 -14.39 2.42 35.64
N CYS A 19 -14.83 1.17 35.57
CA CYS A 19 -16.03 0.76 34.86
C CYS A 19 -17.12 0.34 35.86
N TYR A 20 -18.30 0.91 35.70
CA TYR A 20 -19.46 0.55 36.52
C TYR A 20 -20.61 0.06 35.62
N SER A 21 -21.42 -0.85 36.14
CA SER A 21 -22.72 -1.16 35.55
C SER A 21 -23.70 0.03 35.73
N TYR A 22 -24.77 0.01 34.96
CA TYR A 22 -25.77 1.11 35.01
C TYR A 22 -26.42 1.27 36.39
N ASP A 23 -26.50 0.21 37.19
CA ASP A 23 -26.97 0.19 38.58
C ASP A 23 -25.89 0.59 39.61
N GLY A 24 -24.72 1.01 39.16
CA GLY A 24 -23.64 1.55 40.01
C GLY A 24 -22.70 0.54 40.61
N LYS A 25 -22.76 -0.75 40.22
CA LYS A 25 -21.82 -1.75 40.68
C LYS A 25 -20.48 -1.64 39.94
N LEU A 26 -19.35 -1.63 40.65
CA LEU A 26 -18.02 -1.67 40.07
C LEU A 26 -17.79 -2.97 39.31
N LEU A 27 -17.51 -2.92 38.03
CA LEU A 27 -17.23 -4.06 37.16
C LEU A 27 -15.72 -4.28 36.96
N ALA A 28 -14.97 -3.21 36.73
CA ALA A 28 -13.51 -3.27 36.51
C ALA A 28 -12.82 -1.97 36.91
N SER A 29 -11.52 -2.07 37.15
CA SER A 29 -10.65 -0.91 37.44
C SER A 29 -9.30 -1.11 36.77
N TYR A 30 -8.80 -0.08 36.10
CA TYR A 30 -7.56 -0.07 35.33
C TYR A 30 -6.65 1.06 35.84
N SER A 31 -5.40 0.73 36.13
CA SER A 31 -4.37 1.66 36.53
C SER A 31 -3.00 1.17 36.08
N THR A 32 -2.00 2.01 36.15
CA THR A 32 -0.59 1.62 35.87
C THR A 32 -0.07 0.50 36.76
N ARG A 33 -0.74 0.24 37.91
CA ARG A 33 -0.36 -0.80 38.90
C ARG A 33 -0.97 -2.16 38.58
N ASN A 34 -2.12 -2.22 37.94
CA ASN A 34 -2.89 -3.45 37.76
C ASN A 34 -3.23 -3.78 36.30
N SER A 35 -2.84 -2.96 35.37
CA SER A 35 -3.10 -3.13 33.95
C SER A 35 -1.96 -2.53 33.09
N ALA A 36 -2.06 -2.65 31.79
CA ALA A 36 -1.17 -2.00 30.83
C ALA A 36 -1.55 -0.53 30.52
N LEU A 37 -2.33 0.13 31.38
CA LEU A 37 -2.61 1.56 31.22
C LEU A 37 -1.31 2.36 31.35
N SER A 38 -1.02 3.22 30.39
CA SER A 38 0.26 3.96 30.30
C SER A 38 0.39 5.07 31.32
N ASN A 39 -0.73 5.66 31.80
CA ASN A 39 -0.75 6.76 32.76
C ASN A 39 -2.09 6.77 33.52
N ASP A 40 -2.03 7.05 34.83
CA ASP A 40 -3.21 7.13 35.71
C ASP A 40 -4.00 8.47 35.58
N ILE A 41 -3.45 9.46 34.90
CA ILE A 41 -4.13 10.73 34.61
C ILE A 41 -4.83 10.57 33.26
N VAL A 42 -6.10 10.18 33.30
CA VAL A 42 -6.96 10.04 32.15
C VAL A 42 -7.70 11.36 31.90
N LEU A 43 -7.53 11.96 30.73
CA LEU A 43 -8.09 13.26 30.37
C LEU A 43 -9.36 13.15 29.51
N SER A 44 -9.43 12.13 28.67
CA SER A 44 -10.55 11.97 27.73
C SER A 44 -10.86 10.52 27.40
N LEU A 45 -12.10 10.26 27.00
CA LEU A 45 -12.61 8.96 26.61
C LEU A 45 -13.45 9.08 25.32
N ALA A 46 -13.28 8.13 24.41
CA ALA A 46 -14.15 7.93 23.26
C ALA A 46 -14.37 6.43 23.04
N GLU A 47 -15.50 6.05 22.47
CA GLU A 47 -15.77 4.67 22.06
C GLU A 47 -15.72 4.56 20.54
N ARG A 48 -15.05 3.51 20.05
CA ARG A 48 -15.04 3.12 18.66
C ARG A 48 -15.18 1.60 18.55
N GLU A 49 -16.23 1.12 17.90
CA GLU A 49 -16.44 -0.32 17.61
C GLU A 49 -16.35 -1.23 18.84
N GLY A 50 -16.88 -0.75 19.98
CA GLY A 50 -16.85 -1.48 21.24
C GLY A 50 -15.54 -1.39 22.02
N GLN A 51 -14.50 -0.78 21.45
CA GLN A 51 -13.24 -0.48 22.13
C GLN A 51 -13.32 0.91 22.79
N LEU A 52 -12.68 1.04 23.94
CA LEU A 52 -12.58 2.31 24.65
C LEU A 52 -11.22 2.95 24.38
N TRP A 53 -11.23 4.12 23.79
CA TRP A 53 -10.07 4.96 23.54
C TRP A 53 -9.88 5.94 24.68
N ILE A 54 -8.71 5.92 25.29
CA ILE A 54 -8.38 6.59 26.54
C ILE A 54 -7.24 7.54 26.30
N GLY A 55 -7.49 8.84 26.26
CA GLY A 55 -6.47 9.87 26.18
C GLY A 55 -5.90 10.18 27.56
N THR A 56 -4.57 10.21 27.67
CA THR A 56 -3.87 10.40 28.95
C THR A 56 -2.93 11.59 28.92
N ASP A 57 -2.51 12.05 30.09
CA ASP A 57 -1.52 13.11 30.25
C ASP A 57 -0.10 12.53 30.25
N GLY A 58 0.53 12.53 29.08
CA GLY A 58 1.91 12.06 28.88
C GLY A 58 2.07 10.56 28.58
N GLY A 59 0.99 9.76 28.59
CA GLY A 59 1.02 8.34 28.22
C GLY A 59 0.41 8.02 26.86
N GLY A 60 0.14 9.02 26.02
CA GLY A 60 -0.49 8.82 24.71
C GLY A 60 -1.96 8.40 24.79
N ILE A 61 -2.37 7.54 23.86
CA ILE A 61 -3.71 6.96 23.80
C ILE A 61 -3.63 5.47 24.12
N ASN A 62 -4.51 5.02 25.00
CA ASN A 62 -4.66 3.61 25.30
C ASN A 62 -5.99 3.12 24.70
N ILE A 63 -5.97 1.99 24.01
CA ILE A 63 -7.14 1.35 23.41
C ILE A 63 -7.44 0.09 24.22
N LEU A 64 -8.48 0.16 25.03
CA LEU A 64 -8.92 -0.94 25.86
C LEU A 64 -10.00 -1.74 25.15
N THR A 65 -9.82 -3.07 25.06
CA THR A 65 -10.87 -4.02 24.72
C THR A 65 -11.54 -4.50 25.99
N PRO A 66 -12.74 -3.97 26.35
CA PRO A 66 -13.33 -4.21 27.67
C PRO A 66 -13.67 -5.68 27.95
N GLU A 67 -13.86 -6.50 26.92
CA GLU A 67 -14.23 -7.92 27.02
C GLU A 67 -13.05 -8.79 27.48
N THR A 68 -11.84 -8.45 27.02
CA THR A 68 -10.61 -9.20 27.36
C THR A 68 -9.78 -8.49 28.43
N GLY A 69 -9.99 -7.18 28.63
CA GLY A 69 -9.17 -6.33 29.47
C GLY A 69 -7.80 -5.98 28.86
N GLU A 70 -7.58 -6.34 27.60
CA GLU A 70 -6.34 -6.02 26.89
C GLU A 70 -6.29 -4.53 26.55
N ILE A 71 -5.10 -3.95 26.70
CA ILE A 71 -4.82 -2.55 26.40
C ILE A 71 -3.69 -2.48 25.39
N PHE A 72 -3.97 -1.85 24.24
CA PHE A 72 -2.98 -1.47 23.26
C PHE A 72 -2.62 0.02 23.44
N GLN A 73 -1.34 0.38 23.26
CA GLN A 73 -0.87 1.75 23.46
C GLN A 73 -0.43 2.38 22.14
N LEU A 74 -0.92 3.59 21.87
CA LEU A 74 -0.41 4.49 20.86
C LEU A 74 0.37 5.61 21.56
N GLU A 75 1.65 5.73 21.24
CA GLU A 75 2.55 6.70 21.85
C GLU A 75 3.42 7.43 20.80
N TYR A 76 4.04 8.51 21.20
CA TYR A 76 5.06 9.15 20.38
C TYR A 76 6.32 8.29 20.35
N ILE A 77 6.79 7.97 19.16
CA ILE A 77 8.02 7.21 18.92
C ILE A 77 8.94 8.07 18.07
N PRO A 78 10.08 8.57 18.63
CA PRO A 78 11.04 9.36 17.87
C PRO A 78 11.51 8.63 16.60
N GLY A 79 11.53 9.33 15.46
CA GLY A 79 11.91 8.76 14.17
C GLY A 79 10.82 7.94 13.47
N ARG A 80 9.58 7.97 13.98
CA ARG A 80 8.39 7.31 13.39
C ARG A 80 7.18 8.24 13.31
N GLU A 81 7.40 9.49 12.99
CA GLU A 81 6.38 10.55 13.00
C GLU A 81 5.14 10.20 12.17
N ASN A 82 5.30 9.39 11.09
CA ASN A 82 4.17 8.97 10.23
C ASN A 82 3.34 7.81 10.80
N TYR A 83 3.83 7.11 11.83
CA TYR A 83 3.20 5.91 12.42
C TYR A 83 3.16 5.93 13.94
N SER A 84 3.34 7.08 14.54
CA SER A 84 3.25 7.30 15.97
C SER A 84 2.47 8.57 16.26
N LEU A 85 2.03 8.74 17.51
CA LEU A 85 1.43 10.01 17.90
C LEU A 85 2.49 11.12 17.84
N PRO A 86 2.14 12.34 17.42
CA PRO A 86 3.07 13.47 17.47
C PRO A 86 3.26 14.01 18.89
N ALA A 87 2.43 13.60 19.86
CA ALA A 87 2.53 13.97 21.26
C ALA A 87 1.87 12.94 22.17
N ASN A 88 2.32 12.81 23.42
CA ASN A 88 1.79 11.88 24.40
C ASN A 88 0.74 12.47 25.36
N SER A 89 0.54 13.78 25.39
CA SER A 89 -0.50 14.40 26.22
C SER A 89 -1.73 14.72 25.37
N ILE A 90 -2.83 13.96 25.60
CA ILE A 90 -4.06 13.95 24.80
C ILE A 90 -5.20 14.51 25.62
N LEU A 91 -5.59 15.76 25.35
CA LEU A 91 -6.61 16.50 26.09
C LEU A 91 -8.04 16.04 25.80
N CYS A 92 -8.34 15.75 24.55
CA CYS A 92 -9.66 15.34 24.13
C CYS A 92 -9.61 14.28 23.03
N LEU A 93 -10.64 13.42 23.02
CA LEU A 93 -10.88 12.42 22.00
C LEU A 93 -12.31 12.55 21.50
N HIS A 94 -12.51 12.39 20.20
CA HIS A 94 -13.82 12.36 19.56
C HIS A 94 -13.83 11.28 18.48
N ASN A 95 -14.85 10.43 18.50
CA ASN A 95 -15.14 9.49 17.40
C ASN A 95 -16.18 10.14 16.50
N ASP A 96 -15.83 10.38 15.23
CA ASP A 96 -16.77 10.94 14.28
C ASP A 96 -17.73 9.85 13.70
N HIS A 97 -18.69 10.27 12.90
CA HIS A 97 -19.68 9.36 12.30
C HIS A 97 -19.09 8.41 11.23
N ASN A 98 -17.85 8.63 10.81
CA ASN A 98 -17.11 7.76 9.89
C ASN A 98 -16.12 6.84 10.62
N ASN A 99 -16.24 6.74 11.95
CA ASN A 99 -15.33 5.97 12.82
C ASN A 99 -13.88 6.47 12.82
N ASN A 100 -13.59 7.72 12.44
CA ASN A 100 -12.27 8.30 12.64
C ASN A 100 -12.15 8.84 14.07
N ILE A 101 -11.02 8.57 14.71
CA ILE A 101 -10.71 9.17 16.00
C ILE A 101 -9.97 10.49 15.79
N TRP A 102 -10.51 11.53 16.36
CA TRP A 102 -9.88 12.84 16.44
C TRP A 102 -9.35 13.05 17.85
N ALA A 103 -8.10 13.46 17.96
CA ALA A 103 -7.45 13.73 19.23
C ALA A 103 -6.89 15.15 19.26
N GLY A 104 -7.22 15.92 20.30
CA GLY A 104 -6.59 17.19 20.59
C GLY A 104 -5.41 16.99 21.54
N SER A 105 -4.22 17.43 21.17
CA SER A 105 -3.02 17.35 22.00
C SER A 105 -2.66 18.71 22.62
N THR A 106 -1.84 18.69 23.67
CA THR A 106 -1.37 19.93 24.34
C THR A 106 -0.50 20.82 23.47
N CYS A 107 0.34 20.23 22.61
CA CYS A 107 1.38 20.97 21.89
C CYS A 107 1.34 20.82 20.37
N ASN A 108 0.67 19.77 19.84
CA ASN A 108 0.70 19.42 18.42
C ASN A 108 -0.65 19.60 17.70
N GLY A 109 -1.58 20.33 18.33
CA GLY A 109 -2.87 20.66 17.75
C GLY A 109 -3.80 19.46 17.60
N LEU A 110 -4.48 19.34 16.45
CA LEU A 110 -5.47 18.32 16.16
C LEU A 110 -4.82 17.15 15.40
N ILE A 111 -5.05 15.94 15.90
CA ILE A 111 -4.54 14.69 15.34
C ILE A 111 -5.72 13.87 14.81
N SER A 112 -5.66 13.41 13.58
CA SER A 112 -6.61 12.45 13.00
C SER A 112 -6.00 11.05 13.02
N ILE A 113 -6.70 10.08 13.59
CA ILE A 113 -6.27 8.69 13.69
C ILE A 113 -7.30 7.84 12.97
N ARG A 114 -6.82 7.09 11.97
CA ARG A 114 -7.66 6.20 11.15
C ARG A 114 -6.93 4.91 10.85
N GLU A 115 -7.66 3.87 10.55
CA GLU A 115 -7.08 2.65 10.01
C GLU A 115 -6.55 2.89 8.61
N VAL A 116 -5.38 2.33 8.35
CA VAL A 116 -4.79 2.30 7.02
C VAL A 116 -4.61 0.84 6.60
N PHE A 117 -4.98 0.54 5.37
CA PHE A 117 -4.82 -0.79 4.77
C PHE A 117 -3.50 -0.95 4.02
N MET A 118 -2.68 0.08 4.06
CA MET A 118 -1.31 0.06 3.53
C MET A 118 -0.35 0.45 4.64
N LYS A 119 0.76 -0.26 4.73
CA LYS A 119 1.81 0.04 5.70
C LYS A 119 3.18 0.01 5.04
N THR A 120 3.92 1.09 5.19
CA THR A 120 5.29 1.18 4.71
C THR A 120 6.27 0.89 5.85
N TYR A 121 7.18 -0.06 5.63
CA TYR A 121 8.29 -0.37 6.52
C TYR A 121 9.55 0.27 5.97
N THR A 122 10.18 1.12 6.78
CA THR A 122 11.43 1.81 6.45
C THR A 122 12.57 1.27 7.30
N ASP A 123 13.77 1.78 7.09
CA ASP A 123 14.92 1.52 7.95
C ASP A 123 14.72 2.10 9.35
N VAL A 124 15.28 1.42 10.31
CA VAL A 124 15.21 1.80 11.72
C VAL A 124 16.60 1.91 12.32
N VAL A 125 16.65 2.63 13.46
CA VAL A 125 17.86 2.71 14.28
C VAL A 125 18.35 1.29 14.64
N PRO A 126 19.66 1.00 14.56
CA PRO A 126 20.22 -0.28 14.91
C PRO A 126 19.74 -0.81 16.26
N GLY A 127 19.35 -2.10 16.30
CA GLY A 127 18.80 -2.74 17.49
C GLY A 127 17.27 -2.76 17.59
N ASN A 128 16.55 -2.08 16.69
CA ASN A 128 15.10 -2.16 16.60
C ASN A 128 14.69 -3.31 15.66
N ASP A 129 13.82 -4.21 16.13
CA ASP A 129 13.32 -5.38 15.39
C ASP A 129 12.06 -5.07 14.53
N ARG A 130 11.63 -3.81 14.42
CA ARG A 130 10.39 -3.40 13.74
C ARG A 130 10.59 -2.67 12.42
N GLY A 131 11.74 -2.79 11.80
CA GLY A 131 12.02 -2.17 10.52
C GLY A 131 13.20 -2.80 9.77
N LEU A 132 13.48 -2.26 8.60
CA LEU A 132 14.51 -2.74 7.70
C LEU A 132 15.92 -2.37 8.17
N SER A 133 16.91 -3.15 7.78
CA SER A 133 18.34 -2.80 7.97
C SER A 133 18.81 -1.70 7.01
N ASN A 134 18.09 -1.49 5.91
CA ASN A 134 18.30 -0.45 4.92
C ASN A 134 16.98 -0.21 4.16
N SER A 135 16.66 1.03 3.86
CA SER A 135 15.41 1.41 3.22
C SER A 135 15.26 0.91 1.77
N THR A 136 16.35 0.77 1.02
CA THR A 136 16.26 0.33 -0.37
C THR A 136 16.05 -1.18 -0.45
N VAL A 137 14.85 -1.60 -0.79
CA VAL A 137 14.42 -3.01 -0.94
C VAL A 137 14.49 -3.40 -2.41
N ARG A 138 15.38 -4.36 -2.75
CA ARG A 138 15.63 -4.79 -4.13
C ARG A 138 14.98 -6.11 -4.52
N SER A 139 14.74 -6.99 -3.54
CA SER A 139 14.15 -8.30 -3.80
C SER A 139 13.35 -8.81 -2.62
N LEU A 140 12.31 -9.58 -2.93
CA LEU A 140 11.45 -10.24 -1.95
C LEU A 140 11.35 -11.73 -2.32
N TYR A 141 11.47 -12.60 -1.32
CA TYR A 141 11.27 -14.04 -1.47
C TYR A 141 10.45 -14.58 -0.29
N ARG A 142 9.32 -15.20 -0.59
CA ARG A 142 8.48 -15.84 0.42
C ARG A 142 8.86 -17.30 0.59
N GLN A 143 9.37 -17.64 1.76
CA GLN A 143 9.70 -19.01 2.13
C GLN A 143 8.49 -19.74 2.74
N SER A 144 7.71 -19.05 3.55
CA SER A 144 6.52 -19.56 4.22
C SER A 144 5.51 -18.42 4.48
N PRO A 145 4.28 -18.70 4.97
CA PRO A 145 3.35 -17.64 5.36
C PRO A 145 3.92 -16.65 6.38
N ASP A 146 4.78 -17.13 7.27
CA ASP A 146 5.36 -16.34 8.35
C ASP A 146 6.80 -15.89 8.08
N SER A 147 7.31 -16.06 6.84
CA SER A 147 8.71 -15.82 6.51
C SER A 147 8.89 -15.23 5.11
N ILE A 148 9.13 -13.94 5.06
CA ILE A 148 9.48 -13.19 3.84
C ILE A 148 10.92 -12.70 3.98
N TRP A 149 11.78 -13.15 3.06
CA TRP A 149 13.16 -12.71 2.95
C TRP A 149 13.25 -11.45 2.09
N ILE A 150 13.99 -10.47 2.57
CA ILE A 150 14.08 -9.14 1.96
C ILE A 150 15.55 -8.83 1.70
N GLY A 151 15.90 -8.63 0.45
CA GLY A 151 17.24 -8.19 0.03
C GLY A 151 17.31 -6.68 -0.09
N THR A 152 18.33 -6.08 0.52
CA THR A 152 18.50 -4.63 0.55
C THR A 152 19.75 -4.16 -0.19
N ASP A 153 19.84 -2.85 -0.40
CA ASP A 153 20.99 -2.18 -1.01
C ASP A 153 21.98 -1.72 0.07
N GLY A 154 22.84 -2.64 0.53
CA GLY A 154 23.88 -2.32 1.51
C GLY A 154 23.53 -2.56 2.98
N GLY A 155 22.39 -3.16 3.30
CA GLY A 155 21.99 -3.55 4.66
C GLY A 155 21.93 -5.05 4.88
N GLY A 156 22.43 -5.86 3.94
CA GLY A 156 22.33 -7.31 4.00
C GLY A 156 20.92 -7.81 3.70
N ILE A 157 20.46 -8.81 4.49
CA ILE A 157 19.20 -9.50 4.30
C ILE A 157 18.35 -9.38 5.56
N ASN A 158 17.04 -9.21 5.39
CA ASN A 158 16.09 -9.20 6.49
C ASN A 158 15.12 -10.38 6.34
N LEU A 159 14.78 -11.01 7.44
CA LEU A 159 13.65 -11.92 7.55
C LEU A 159 12.51 -11.17 8.23
N PHE A 160 11.41 -11.01 7.53
CA PHE A 160 10.19 -10.38 8.01
C PHE A 160 9.14 -11.43 8.36
N ASN A 161 8.54 -11.32 9.53
CA ASN A 161 7.37 -12.11 9.92
C ASN A 161 6.11 -11.25 9.78
N PRO A 162 5.21 -11.55 8.82
CA PRO A 162 4.02 -10.73 8.56
C PRO A 162 3.00 -10.68 9.72
N ARG A 163 2.95 -11.72 10.58
CA ARG A 163 2.00 -11.77 11.70
C ARG A 163 2.45 -10.93 12.88
N THR A 164 3.72 -10.98 13.20
CA THR A 164 4.28 -10.25 14.35
C THR A 164 4.86 -8.91 13.97
N GLU A 165 4.99 -8.65 12.66
CA GLU A 165 5.63 -7.48 12.06
C GLU A 165 7.08 -7.25 12.52
N LYS A 166 7.76 -8.32 12.90
CA LYS A 166 9.14 -8.28 13.35
C LYS A 166 10.11 -8.60 12.25
N PHE A 167 11.26 -7.97 12.32
CA PHE A 167 12.39 -8.17 11.44
C PHE A 167 13.54 -8.84 12.19
N THR A 168 14.20 -9.78 11.52
CA THR A 168 15.50 -10.31 11.95
C THR A 168 16.52 -9.97 10.88
N HIS A 169 17.63 -9.35 11.29
CA HIS A 169 18.64 -8.86 10.36
C HIS A 169 19.80 -9.85 10.26
N TYR A 170 20.19 -10.15 9.02
CA TYR A 170 21.32 -11.02 8.71
C TYR A 170 22.30 -10.29 7.80
N LEU A 171 23.59 -10.58 7.98
CA LEU A 171 24.64 -10.00 7.14
C LEU A 171 24.58 -8.47 7.07
N SER A 172 24.17 -7.80 8.14
CA SER A 172 23.97 -6.34 8.20
C SER A 172 25.24 -5.53 7.94
N THR A 173 26.41 -6.13 8.10
CA THR A 173 27.71 -5.53 7.74
C THR A 173 28.03 -5.65 6.24
N TRP A 174 27.21 -6.32 5.48
CA TRP A 174 27.37 -6.48 4.05
C TRP A 174 26.86 -5.23 3.31
N ASN A 175 27.80 -4.45 2.81
CA ASN A 175 27.48 -3.27 1.99
C ASN A 175 27.22 -3.62 0.50
N ASP A 176 26.93 -4.88 0.22
CA ASP A 176 26.65 -5.33 -1.12
C ASP A 176 25.16 -5.22 -1.47
N LYS A 177 24.88 -4.92 -2.72
CA LYS A 177 23.53 -4.86 -3.24
C LYS A 177 22.99 -6.27 -3.47
N ILE A 178 21.96 -6.64 -2.72
CA ILE A 178 21.27 -7.92 -2.88
C ILE A 178 20.31 -7.82 -4.06
N ALA A 179 20.69 -8.33 -5.21
CA ALA A 179 19.87 -8.25 -6.41
C ALA A 179 18.67 -9.19 -6.34
N PHE A 180 18.89 -10.45 -5.90
CA PHE A 180 17.84 -11.46 -5.78
C PHE A 180 18.07 -12.41 -4.61
N ILE A 181 16.96 -12.92 -4.08
CA ILE A 181 16.93 -14.02 -3.10
C ILE A 181 15.97 -15.09 -3.62
N SER A 182 16.36 -16.35 -3.50
CA SER A 182 15.54 -17.51 -3.82
C SER A 182 15.76 -18.63 -2.81
N GLY A 183 14.80 -19.54 -2.69
CA GLY A 183 15.01 -20.80 -2.01
C GLY A 183 16.10 -21.64 -2.69
N PHE A 184 16.73 -22.51 -1.92
CA PHE A 184 17.70 -23.45 -2.43
C PHE A 184 17.39 -24.87 -1.93
N THR A 185 18.06 -25.34 -0.91
CA THR A 185 17.74 -26.58 -0.20
C THR A 185 17.04 -26.26 1.11
N PRO A 186 16.38 -27.21 1.77
CA PRO A 186 15.75 -26.96 3.06
C PRO A 186 16.68 -26.20 4.03
N GLY A 187 16.22 -25.03 4.50
CA GLY A 187 16.97 -24.19 5.42
C GLY A 187 18.07 -23.33 4.81
N LYS A 188 18.27 -23.32 3.49
CA LYS A 188 19.29 -22.51 2.82
C LYS A 188 18.68 -21.64 1.71
N LEU A 189 19.32 -20.52 1.45
CA LEU A 189 18.95 -19.57 0.41
C LEU A 189 20.06 -19.42 -0.63
N LEU A 190 19.67 -19.13 -1.86
CA LEU A 190 20.56 -18.55 -2.87
C LEU A 190 20.39 -17.03 -2.86
N ILE A 191 21.50 -16.32 -2.87
CA ILE A 191 21.57 -14.88 -2.86
C ILE A 191 22.42 -14.44 -4.04
N SER A 192 21.85 -13.61 -4.91
CA SER A 192 22.59 -12.96 -5.97
C SER A 192 23.01 -11.57 -5.54
N LEU A 193 24.30 -11.28 -5.63
CA LEU A 193 24.88 -9.97 -5.41
C LEU A 193 25.11 -9.26 -6.74
N PHE A 194 24.83 -7.96 -6.76
CA PHE A 194 25.15 -7.16 -7.93
C PHE A 194 26.67 -7.17 -8.18
N SER A 195 27.09 -7.63 -9.35
CA SER A 195 28.51 -7.73 -9.79
C SER A 195 29.44 -8.67 -9.01
N LYS A 196 28.95 -9.45 -8.05
CA LYS A 196 29.78 -10.37 -7.25
C LYS A 196 29.37 -11.85 -7.34
N GLY A 197 28.33 -12.16 -8.09
CA GLY A 197 27.86 -13.52 -8.32
C GLY A 197 26.86 -14.04 -7.29
N VAL A 198 26.74 -15.36 -7.21
CA VAL A 198 25.72 -16.06 -6.42
C VAL A 198 26.35 -16.74 -5.21
N PHE A 199 25.67 -16.69 -4.07
CA PHE A 199 26.11 -17.30 -2.82
C PHE A 199 25.01 -18.18 -2.24
N ILE A 200 25.41 -19.24 -1.55
CA ILE A 200 24.54 -20.02 -0.66
C ILE A 200 24.65 -19.41 0.73
N PHE A 201 23.51 -19.14 1.34
CA PHE A 201 23.42 -18.63 2.70
C PHE A 201 22.65 -19.60 3.59
N ASN A 202 23.18 -19.90 4.77
CA ASN A 202 22.53 -20.69 5.80
C ASN A 202 22.11 -19.76 6.97
N PRO A 203 20.82 -19.41 7.10
CA PRO A 203 20.34 -18.54 8.17
C PRO A 203 20.57 -19.07 9.59
N ALA A 204 20.58 -20.41 9.78
CA ALA A 204 20.76 -21.02 11.09
C ALA A 204 22.19 -20.88 11.63
N THR A 205 23.19 -20.89 10.75
CA THR A 205 24.62 -20.76 11.13
C THR A 205 25.19 -19.39 10.84
N GLY A 206 24.51 -18.58 10.00
CA GLY A 206 25.02 -17.31 9.49
C GLY A 206 26.11 -17.48 8.41
N GLU A 207 26.43 -18.71 8.02
CA GLU A 207 27.47 -19.00 7.03
C GLU A 207 27.04 -18.68 5.62
N LYS A 208 27.96 -18.14 4.86
CA LYS A 208 27.83 -17.91 3.42
C LYS A 208 28.99 -18.53 2.67
N GLN A 209 28.71 -19.14 1.54
CA GLN A 209 29.72 -19.71 0.65
C GLN A 209 29.39 -19.38 -0.80
N PRO A 210 30.39 -19.13 -1.67
CA PRO A 210 30.15 -18.95 -3.09
C PRO A 210 29.41 -20.16 -3.67
N PHE A 211 28.44 -19.90 -4.52
CA PHE A 211 27.77 -20.95 -5.29
C PHE A 211 28.67 -21.31 -6.48
N THR A 212 29.47 -22.33 -6.28
CA THR A 212 30.43 -22.78 -7.28
C THR A 212 29.79 -23.86 -8.15
N ILE A 213 29.77 -23.63 -9.44
CA ILE A 213 29.35 -24.60 -10.45
C ILE A 213 30.56 -25.45 -10.82
N VAL A 214 30.35 -26.73 -11.06
CA VAL A 214 31.41 -27.69 -11.36
C VAL A 214 32.13 -27.33 -12.67
N ASP A 215 31.47 -26.62 -13.58
CA ASP A 215 32.05 -26.14 -14.82
C ASP A 215 32.56 -24.69 -14.71
N LYS A 216 33.86 -24.52 -15.00
CA LYS A 216 34.55 -23.23 -14.90
C LYS A 216 34.05 -22.19 -15.90
N GLU A 217 33.61 -22.62 -17.07
CA GLU A 217 33.08 -21.75 -18.12
C GLU A 217 31.70 -21.17 -17.74
N THR A 218 30.80 -22.02 -17.27
CA THR A 218 29.46 -21.61 -16.78
C THR A 218 29.57 -20.71 -15.55
N THR A 219 30.51 -21.02 -14.63
CA THR A 219 30.75 -20.17 -13.45
C THR A 219 31.21 -18.76 -13.86
N THR A 220 32.10 -18.68 -14.84
CA THR A 220 32.60 -17.41 -15.37
C THR A 220 31.51 -16.62 -16.08
N GLN A 221 30.61 -17.28 -16.79
CA GLN A 221 29.46 -16.64 -17.46
C GLN A 221 28.41 -16.13 -16.48
N LEU A 222 28.12 -16.88 -15.40
CA LEU A 222 27.19 -16.47 -14.36
C LEU A 222 27.71 -15.37 -13.44
N CYS A 223 29.02 -15.31 -13.25
CA CYS A 223 29.71 -14.35 -12.39
C CYS A 223 30.34 -13.19 -13.16
N ASN A 224 29.91 -12.93 -14.39
CA ASN A 224 30.47 -11.87 -15.22
C ASN A 224 30.38 -10.51 -14.54
N ARG A 225 31.53 -9.83 -14.41
CA ARG A 225 31.65 -8.56 -13.67
C ARG A 225 30.73 -7.51 -14.28
N GLY A 226 29.80 -7.00 -13.46
CA GLY A 226 28.91 -5.88 -13.82
C GLY A 226 27.45 -6.25 -14.07
N LYS A 227 27.08 -7.55 -14.05
CA LYS A 227 25.69 -7.99 -14.21
C LYS A 227 25.23 -8.82 -13.02
N SER A 228 23.97 -8.67 -12.63
CA SER A 228 23.31 -9.53 -11.65
C SER A 228 22.71 -10.74 -12.35
N VAL A 229 22.68 -11.86 -11.64
CA VAL A 229 21.94 -13.05 -12.03
C VAL A 229 20.65 -13.08 -11.25
N ASN A 230 19.52 -13.11 -11.94
CA ASN A 230 18.24 -13.27 -11.31
C ASN A 230 18.02 -14.75 -10.96
N LEU A 231 17.43 -14.99 -9.79
CA LEU A 231 17.24 -16.33 -9.25
C LEU A 231 15.75 -16.57 -9.08
N TYR A 232 15.28 -17.73 -9.52
CA TYR A 232 13.89 -18.08 -9.36
C TYR A 232 13.72 -19.58 -9.12
N GLN A 233 13.22 -19.96 -7.95
CA GLN A 233 12.84 -21.34 -7.68
C GLN A 233 11.47 -21.61 -8.30
N ASN A 234 11.45 -22.17 -9.51
CA ASN A 234 10.21 -22.48 -10.23
C ASN A 234 9.55 -23.77 -9.71
N THR A 235 10.33 -24.75 -9.30
CA THR A 235 9.83 -25.99 -8.69
C THR A 235 10.57 -26.30 -7.38
N PRO A 236 10.06 -27.20 -6.52
CA PRO A 236 10.81 -27.63 -5.32
C PRO A 236 12.17 -28.23 -5.61
N ASN A 237 12.43 -28.69 -6.86
CA ASN A 237 13.68 -29.31 -7.25
C ASN A 237 14.51 -28.50 -8.26
N THR A 238 14.01 -27.37 -8.76
CA THR A 238 14.67 -26.63 -9.83
C THR A 238 14.75 -25.14 -9.52
N VAL A 239 15.93 -24.57 -9.74
CA VAL A 239 16.18 -23.13 -9.66
C VAL A 239 16.64 -22.63 -11.03
N LEU A 240 16.00 -21.61 -11.53
CA LEU A 240 16.41 -20.87 -12.72
C LEU A 240 17.47 -19.83 -12.35
N LEU A 241 18.54 -19.78 -13.12
CA LEU A 241 19.56 -18.76 -13.07
C LEU A 241 19.49 -17.96 -14.38
N LEU A 242 19.07 -16.71 -14.25
CA LEU A 242 18.68 -15.85 -15.35
C LEU A 242 19.72 -14.73 -15.51
N GLY A 243 20.66 -14.92 -16.41
CA GLY A 243 21.70 -13.96 -16.78
C GLY A 243 21.72 -13.73 -18.29
N ASP A 244 22.91 -13.57 -18.87
CA ASP A 244 23.06 -13.51 -20.34
C ASP A 244 22.65 -14.83 -21.01
N HIS A 245 22.66 -15.90 -20.24
CA HIS A 245 22.15 -17.23 -20.59
C HIS A 245 21.20 -17.68 -19.47
N VAL A 246 20.31 -18.59 -19.79
CA VAL A 246 19.38 -19.21 -18.85
C VAL A 246 19.87 -20.62 -18.54
N TYR A 247 19.95 -20.93 -17.26
CA TYR A 247 20.30 -22.26 -16.79
C TYR A 247 19.22 -22.74 -15.81
N GLN A 248 18.92 -24.05 -15.88
CA GLN A 248 18.17 -24.76 -14.86
C GLN A 248 19.15 -25.53 -13.97
N TYR A 249 19.09 -25.29 -12.68
CA TYR A 249 19.85 -26.08 -11.71
C TYR A 249 18.93 -27.06 -11.00
N HIS A 250 19.18 -28.35 -11.19
CA HIS A 250 18.46 -29.44 -10.56
C HIS A 250 19.08 -29.74 -9.20
N LEU A 251 18.32 -29.48 -8.11
CA LEU A 251 18.82 -29.54 -6.73
C LEU A 251 19.22 -30.95 -6.29
N LYS A 252 18.48 -31.99 -6.70
CA LYS A 252 18.76 -33.39 -6.34
C LYS A 252 19.95 -33.94 -7.11
N GLU A 253 19.97 -33.73 -8.41
CA GLU A 253 20.97 -34.23 -9.33
C GLU A 253 22.27 -33.40 -9.27
N LYS A 254 22.21 -32.19 -8.72
CA LYS A 254 23.30 -31.21 -8.71
C LYS A 254 23.83 -30.91 -10.10
N LYS A 255 22.96 -30.87 -11.09
CA LYS A 255 23.27 -30.72 -12.50
C LYS A 255 22.68 -29.41 -13.04
N PHE A 256 23.40 -28.81 -14.00
CA PHE A 256 22.96 -27.69 -14.80
C PHE A 256 22.54 -28.13 -16.18
N ASP A 257 21.39 -27.66 -16.63
CA ASP A 257 20.99 -27.75 -18.03
C ASP A 257 20.83 -26.33 -18.58
N LYS A 258 21.43 -26.09 -19.74
CA LYS A 258 21.32 -24.82 -20.45
C LYS A 258 19.98 -24.77 -21.15
N VAL A 259 19.24 -23.67 -20.92
CA VAL A 259 17.99 -23.40 -21.63
C VAL A 259 18.33 -22.63 -22.90
N THR A 260 17.90 -23.15 -24.03
CA THR A 260 18.04 -22.50 -25.34
C THR A 260 16.85 -21.55 -25.58
N ARG A 261 16.94 -20.75 -26.60
CA ARG A 261 15.90 -19.84 -27.05
C ARG A 261 15.45 -20.22 -28.44
N GLU A 262 14.25 -19.78 -28.77
CA GLU A 262 13.73 -19.85 -30.12
C GLU A 262 14.70 -19.20 -31.12
N GLU A 263 14.88 -19.80 -32.29
CA GLU A 263 15.84 -19.35 -33.29
C GLU A 263 15.60 -17.90 -33.73
N GLY A 264 16.66 -17.12 -33.83
CA GLY A 264 16.57 -15.69 -34.23
C GLY A 264 16.19 -14.70 -33.12
N LYS A 265 15.87 -15.17 -31.90
CA LYS A 265 15.56 -14.28 -30.77
C LYS A 265 16.78 -14.08 -29.86
N SER A 266 17.07 -12.85 -29.48
CA SER A 266 18.15 -12.49 -28.55
C SER A 266 17.56 -11.88 -27.29
N ILE A 267 18.16 -12.17 -26.12
CA ILE A 267 17.81 -11.50 -24.86
C ILE A 267 18.22 -10.04 -24.96
N VAL A 268 17.28 -9.15 -24.62
CA VAL A 268 17.49 -7.70 -24.58
C VAL A 268 17.40 -7.22 -23.14
N GLY A 269 18.54 -6.99 -22.52
CA GLY A 269 18.59 -6.54 -21.13
C GLY A 269 18.59 -7.69 -20.12
N THR A 270 17.91 -7.49 -18.99
CA THR A 270 17.89 -8.41 -17.85
C THR A 270 16.62 -9.25 -17.86
N LEU A 271 16.78 -10.56 -17.72
CA LEU A 271 15.65 -11.49 -17.61
C LEU A 271 15.03 -11.43 -16.19
N VAL A 272 13.75 -11.21 -16.10
CA VAL A 272 12.99 -11.10 -14.85
C VAL A 272 11.86 -12.14 -14.83
N PRO A 273 11.87 -13.09 -13.90
CA PRO A 273 10.78 -14.02 -13.72
C PRO A 273 9.63 -13.32 -12.97
N PHE A 274 8.38 -13.58 -13.35
CA PHE A 274 7.26 -12.92 -12.70
C PHE A 274 6.09 -13.83 -12.30
N LYS A 275 6.03 -15.06 -12.84
CA LYS A 275 5.01 -16.03 -12.47
C LYS A 275 5.46 -17.45 -12.78
N HIS A 276 5.08 -18.39 -11.92
CA HIS A 276 5.09 -19.83 -12.21
C HIS A 276 3.70 -20.39 -11.90
N GLU A 277 3.07 -20.98 -12.89
CA GLU A 277 1.73 -21.56 -12.79
C GLU A 277 1.53 -22.64 -13.85
N ASN A 278 0.78 -23.69 -13.52
CA ASN A 278 0.45 -24.77 -14.43
C ASN A 278 1.67 -25.36 -15.15
N ASN A 279 2.78 -25.58 -14.42
CA ASN A 279 4.06 -26.06 -14.93
C ASN A 279 4.70 -25.12 -15.98
N ARG A 280 4.43 -23.82 -15.92
CA ARG A 280 4.99 -22.82 -16.81
C ARG A 280 5.58 -21.67 -16.01
N THR A 281 6.76 -21.24 -16.38
CA THR A 281 7.41 -20.05 -15.84
C THR A 281 7.40 -18.95 -16.89
N TYR A 282 6.86 -17.79 -16.54
CA TYR A 282 6.86 -16.61 -17.39
C TYR A 282 8.01 -15.69 -17.00
N ILE A 283 8.77 -15.26 -18.00
CA ILE A 283 10.00 -14.47 -17.84
C ILE A 283 9.96 -13.36 -18.86
N ASN A 284 10.24 -12.13 -18.47
CA ASN A 284 10.40 -11.03 -19.41
C ASN A 284 11.85 -10.56 -19.50
N ASP A 285 12.26 -10.09 -20.67
CA ASP A 285 13.35 -9.15 -20.87
C ASP A 285 12.79 -7.75 -21.20
N PHE A 286 13.59 -6.85 -21.75
CA PHE A 286 13.14 -5.50 -22.10
C PHE A 286 12.21 -5.45 -23.33
N LYS A 287 12.09 -6.51 -24.10
CA LYS A 287 11.30 -6.56 -25.34
C LYS A 287 10.28 -7.70 -25.41
N HIS A 288 10.57 -8.81 -24.72
CA HIS A 288 9.82 -10.04 -24.89
C HIS A 288 9.29 -10.57 -23.57
N ILE A 289 8.21 -11.32 -23.65
CA ILE A 289 7.81 -12.27 -22.61
C ILE A 289 8.01 -13.66 -23.16
N TYR A 290 8.67 -14.48 -22.37
CA TYR A 290 8.97 -15.88 -22.67
C TYR A 290 8.18 -16.79 -21.73
N GLU A 291 7.87 -17.97 -22.24
CA GLU A 291 7.31 -19.09 -21.50
C GLU A 291 8.34 -20.24 -21.48
N LEU A 292 8.54 -20.81 -20.30
CA LEU A 292 9.36 -22.01 -20.09
C LEU A 292 8.50 -23.06 -19.39
N HIS A 293 8.29 -24.20 -20.05
CA HIS A 293 7.62 -25.34 -19.42
C HIS A 293 8.60 -26.10 -18.51
N ASP A 294 8.07 -26.64 -17.41
CA ASP A 294 8.86 -27.43 -16.48
C ASP A 294 9.41 -28.68 -17.17
N GLY A 295 10.71 -28.86 -17.08
CA GLY A 295 11.44 -29.96 -17.75
C GLY A 295 11.89 -29.66 -19.17
N ASP A 296 11.42 -28.57 -19.78
CA ASP A 296 11.88 -28.16 -21.10
C ASP A 296 13.17 -27.37 -21.01
N SER A 297 13.93 -27.40 -22.10
CA SER A 297 15.15 -26.60 -22.27
C SER A 297 15.02 -25.54 -23.37
N LEU A 298 13.77 -25.12 -23.68
CA LEU A 298 13.48 -24.12 -24.70
C LEU A 298 12.58 -23.00 -24.16
N LEU A 299 13.05 -21.74 -24.22
CA LEU A 299 12.23 -20.55 -24.03
C LEU A 299 11.45 -20.25 -25.29
N GLN A 300 10.12 -20.25 -25.16
CA GLN A 300 9.20 -19.85 -26.24
C GLN A 300 8.79 -18.40 -26.07
N THR A 301 8.79 -17.62 -27.16
CA THR A 301 8.35 -16.22 -27.13
C THR A 301 6.82 -16.16 -27.23
N THR A 302 6.17 -15.61 -26.19
CA THR A 302 4.71 -15.45 -26.14
C THR A 302 4.26 -14.03 -26.45
N PHE A 303 5.13 -13.05 -26.25
CA PHE A 303 4.87 -11.63 -26.52
C PHE A 303 6.14 -10.91 -26.94
N GLU A 304 6.01 -9.98 -27.87
CA GLU A 304 7.07 -9.08 -28.32
C GLU A 304 6.55 -7.66 -28.43
N CYS A 305 7.27 -6.71 -27.83
CA CYS A 305 6.92 -5.30 -27.89
C CYS A 305 7.16 -4.72 -29.28
N TYR A 306 6.25 -3.83 -29.65
CA TYR A 306 6.34 -3.10 -30.92
C TYR A 306 7.37 -1.95 -30.83
N GLN A 307 8.23 -1.81 -31.83
CA GLN A 307 9.21 -0.72 -32.02
C GLN A 307 10.02 -0.35 -30.76
N ASP A 308 9.92 0.91 -30.29
CA ASP A 308 10.73 1.50 -29.21
C ASP A 308 10.15 1.27 -27.81
N THR A 309 9.14 0.41 -27.68
CA THR A 309 8.57 0.04 -26.40
C THR A 309 9.57 -0.83 -25.62
N VAL A 310 9.79 -0.48 -24.35
CA VAL A 310 10.65 -1.20 -23.43
C VAL A 310 9.83 -1.68 -22.24
N ILE A 311 9.86 -2.98 -21.98
CA ILE A 311 9.21 -3.59 -20.81
C ILE A 311 10.06 -3.29 -19.57
N SER A 312 9.47 -2.65 -18.60
CA SER A 312 10.05 -2.44 -17.27
C SER A 312 9.67 -3.57 -16.30
N SER A 313 8.42 -4.04 -16.40
CA SER A 313 7.85 -5.01 -15.49
C SER A 313 6.66 -5.71 -16.13
N ALA A 314 6.41 -6.97 -15.79
CA ALA A 314 5.24 -7.70 -16.22
C ALA A 314 4.61 -8.45 -15.05
N SER A 315 3.29 -8.65 -15.08
CA SER A 315 2.53 -9.44 -14.13
C SER A 315 1.39 -10.16 -14.85
N HIS A 316 0.83 -11.16 -14.19
CA HIS A 316 -0.17 -12.05 -14.73
C HIS A 316 -1.37 -12.06 -13.80
N ASP A 317 -2.57 -11.88 -14.31
CA ASP A 317 -3.79 -11.89 -13.51
C ASP A 317 -4.42 -13.29 -13.38
N GLU A 318 -5.54 -13.37 -12.71
CA GLU A 318 -6.30 -14.62 -12.46
C GLU A 318 -6.92 -15.21 -13.72
N HIS A 319 -7.07 -14.41 -14.80
CA HIS A 319 -7.64 -14.85 -16.08
C HIS A 319 -6.57 -15.34 -17.06
N GLY A 320 -5.31 -15.16 -16.73
CA GLY A 320 -4.20 -15.54 -17.59
C GLY A 320 -3.71 -14.41 -18.50
N ASP A 321 -4.21 -13.20 -18.31
CA ASP A 321 -3.81 -12.04 -19.09
C ASP A 321 -2.56 -11.39 -18.51
N PHE A 322 -1.71 -10.84 -19.38
CA PHE A 322 -0.50 -10.13 -18.98
C PHE A 322 -0.75 -8.63 -18.87
N TRP A 323 -0.28 -8.07 -17.77
CA TRP A 323 -0.22 -6.65 -17.52
C TRP A 323 1.23 -6.22 -17.53
N ILE A 324 1.57 -5.34 -18.47
CA ILE A 324 2.95 -5.00 -18.82
C ILE A 324 3.16 -3.51 -18.58
N GLY A 325 4.08 -3.17 -17.72
CA GLY A 325 4.58 -1.83 -17.53
C GLY A 325 5.65 -1.51 -18.57
N SER A 326 5.58 -0.33 -19.15
CA SER A 326 6.51 0.10 -20.18
C SER A 326 6.84 1.59 -20.08
N ASN A 327 7.83 2.01 -20.87
CA ASN A 327 8.15 3.43 -21.07
C ASN A 327 7.03 4.25 -21.76
N PHE A 328 5.96 3.59 -22.22
CA PHE A 328 4.75 4.20 -22.78
C PHE A 328 3.48 3.85 -22.02
N GLY A 329 3.59 3.60 -20.71
CA GLY A 329 2.45 3.35 -19.85
C GLY A 329 2.16 1.86 -19.64
N LEU A 330 0.88 1.53 -19.46
CA LEU A 330 0.40 0.20 -19.13
C LEU A 330 -0.17 -0.48 -20.38
N ILE A 331 0.24 -1.74 -20.58
CA ILE A 331 -0.23 -2.57 -21.69
C ILE A 331 -0.96 -3.79 -21.09
N HIS A 332 -2.14 -4.09 -21.59
CA HIS A 332 -2.88 -5.33 -21.36
C HIS A 332 -2.72 -6.24 -22.57
N TYR A 333 -2.34 -7.49 -22.36
CA TYR A 333 -2.16 -8.49 -23.41
C TYR A 333 -2.84 -9.80 -23.01
N ASN A 334 -3.75 -10.26 -23.88
CA ASN A 334 -4.40 -11.57 -23.74
C ASN A 334 -3.66 -12.59 -24.62
N PRO A 335 -2.97 -13.59 -24.03
CA PRO A 335 -2.15 -14.53 -24.81
C PRO A 335 -2.98 -15.51 -25.67
N VAL A 336 -4.24 -15.75 -25.32
CA VAL A 336 -5.12 -16.67 -26.08
C VAL A 336 -5.61 -16.01 -27.36
N SER A 337 -6.11 -14.78 -27.26
CA SER A 337 -6.59 -14.02 -28.44
C SER A 337 -5.49 -13.25 -29.13
N GLN A 338 -4.29 -13.19 -28.56
CA GLN A 338 -3.15 -12.37 -29.01
C GLN A 338 -3.48 -10.87 -29.13
N LYS A 339 -4.51 -10.42 -28.37
CA LYS A 339 -4.95 -9.03 -28.42
C LYS A 339 -4.15 -8.19 -27.43
N GLN A 340 -3.57 -7.12 -27.95
CA GLN A 340 -2.88 -6.10 -27.18
C GLN A 340 -3.75 -4.84 -27.07
N THR A 341 -3.81 -4.24 -25.87
CA THR A 341 -4.52 -2.99 -25.62
C THR A 341 -3.63 -2.06 -24.78
N HIS A 342 -3.36 -0.88 -25.28
CA HIS A 342 -2.67 0.17 -24.52
C HIS A 342 -3.68 0.91 -23.64
N ILE A 343 -3.43 0.95 -22.35
CA ILE A 343 -4.23 1.70 -21.39
C ILE A 343 -3.64 3.12 -21.31
N LEU A 344 -4.18 4.01 -22.15
CA LEU A 344 -3.72 5.39 -22.21
C LEU A 344 -4.20 6.20 -21.01
N THR A 345 -3.33 7.01 -20.46
CA THR A 345 -3.63 7.91 -19.34
C THR A 345 -2.74 9.16 -19.42
N ASN A 346 -3.20 10.25 -18.83
CA ASN A 346 -2.41 11.45 -18.60
C ASN A 346 -1.87 11.54 -17.16
N LEU A 347 -2.03 10.45 -16.36
CA LEU A 347 -1.59 10.43 -14.97
C LEU A 347 -0.09 10.12 -14.84
N PHE A 348 0.45 9.36 -15.79
CA PHE A 348 1.86 8.97 -15.84
C PHE A 348 2.22 8.58 -17.29
N THR A 349 3.51 8.61 -17.62
CA THR A 349 4.01 8.19 -18.93
C THR A 349 4.77 6.88 -18.85
N GLU A 350 5.59 6.69 -17.83
CA GLU A 350 6.43 5.52 -17.64
C GLU A 350 5.96 4.72 -16.43
N VAL A 351 5.89 3.42 -16.59
CA VAL A 351 5.55 2.48 -15.52
C VAL A 351 6.77 1.67 -15.13
N ASN A 352 7.21 1.78 -13.87
CA ASN A 352 8.40 1.09 -13.38
C ASN A 352 8.07 -0.31 -12.83
N MET A 353 6.90 -0.47 -12.21
CA MET A 353 6.50 -1.71 -11.55
C MET A 353 5.02 -2.00 -11.79
N VAL A 354 4.71 -3.28 -12.07
CA VAL A 354 3.34 -3.79 -12.19
C VAL A 354 3.20 -5.07 -11.37
N GLN A 355 2.14 -5.17 -10.57
CA GLN A 355 1.80 -6.38 -9.81
C GLN A 355 0.29 -6.59 -9.74
N CYS A 356 -0.19 -7.71 -10.28
CA CYS A 356 -1.59 -8.14 -10.12
C CYS A 356 -1.81 -8.75 -8.73
N ASP A 357 -2.93 -8.46 -8.08
CA ASP A 357 -3.27 -8.96 -6.74
C ASP A 357 -4.15 -10.22 -6.74
N GLN A 358 -4.46 -10.76 -7.91
CA GLN A 358 -5.37 -11.91 -8.08
C GLN A 358 -6.81 -11.64 -7.58
N ARG A 359 -7.21 -10.36 -7.51
CA ARG A 359 -8.53 -9.89 -7.06
C ARG A 359 -9.05 -8.72 -7.91
N GLY A 360 -8.64 -8.68 -9.16
CA GLY A 360 -9.09 -7.68 -10.13
C GLY A 360 -8.40 -6.31 -10.03
N LYS A 361 -7.25 -6.21 -9.33
CA LYS A 361 -6.47 -4.98 -9.28
C LYS A 361 -5.07 -5.20 -9.83
N VAL A 362 -4.60 -4.21 -10.57
CA VAL A 362 -3.22 -4.13 -11.07
C VAL A 362 -2.54 -2.96 -10.37
N TRP A 363 -1.64 -3.26 -9.46
CA TRP A 363 -0.83 -2.28 -8.75
C TRP A 363 0.30 -1.79 -9.64
N ILE A 364 0.49 -0.47 -9.69
CA ILE A 364 1.37 0.20 -10.63
C ILE A 364 2.22 1.22 -9.87
N GLY A 365 3.53 1.06 -9.97
CA GLY A 365 4.50 2.08 -9.54
C GLY A 365 4.90 2.92 -10.74
N ALA A 366 4.62 4.21 -10.70
CA ALA A 366 4.94 5.18 -11.75
C ALA A 366 5.18 6.56 -11.14
N ASP A 367 6.16 7.31 -11.64
CA ASP A 367 6.47 8.69 -11.20
C ASP A 367 6.61 8.85 -9.67
N ASN A 368 7.21 7.85 -9.00
CA ASN A 368 7.34 7.75 -7.54
C ASN A 368 6.01 7.65 -6.77
N LEU A 369 4.91 7.37 -7.45
CA LEU A 369 3.57 7.22 -6.91
C LEU A 369 3.07 5.79 -7.07
N LEU A 370 2.07 5.43 -6.27
CA LEU A 370 1.38 4.15 -6.36
C LEU A 370 -0.02 4.36 -6.93
N PHE A 371 -0.31 3.61 -7.98
CA PHE A 371 -1.64 3.54 -8.57
C PHE A 371 -2.18 2.12 -8.50
N ALA A 372 -3.50 1.96 -8.56
CA ALA A 372 -4.15 0.71 -8.92
C ALA A 372 -5.03 0.93 -10.15
N TRP A 373 -4.93 0.03 -11.12
CA TRP A 373 -5.91 -0.12 -12.18
C TRP A 373 -6.95 -1.14 -11.74
N LEU A 374 -8.21 -0.73 -11.69
CA LEU A 374 -9.33 -1.58 -11.36
C LEU A 374 -9.88 -2.17 -12.66
N ILE A 375 -9.71 -3.49 -12.83
CA ILE A 375 -9.99 -4.17 -14.11
C ILE A 375 -11.48 -4.06 -14.49
N GLN A 376 -12.38 -4.27 -13.52
CA GLN A 376 -13.82 -4.23 -13.77
C GLN A 376 -14.32 -2.81 -14.06
N GLU A 377 -13.88 -1.82 -13.28
CA GLU A 377 -14.31 -0.43 -13.40
C GLU A 377 -13.55 0.36 -14.47
N GLN A 378 -12.49 -0.23 -15.03
CA GLN A 378 -11.61 0.39 -16.03
C GLN A 378 -11.15 1.80 -15.63
N LYS A 379 -10.66 1.94 -14.40
CA LYS A 379 -10.20 3.23 -13.87
C LYS A 379 -8.95 3.10 -13.02
N PHE A 380 -8.18 4.19 -12.97
CA PHE A 380 -7.04 4.33 -12.08
C PHE A 380 -7.47 4.92 -10.73
N VAL A 381 -6.85 4.40 -9.66
CA VAL A 381 -6.92 4.96 -8.31
C VAL A 381 -5.51 5.28 -7.86
N LEU A 382 -5.28 6.52 -7.40
CA LEU A 382 -3.99 6.96 -6.84
C LEU A 382 -4.00 6.75 -5.32
N PHE A 383 -2.89 6.25 -4.80
CA PHE A 383 -2.63 6.09 -3.36
C PHE A 383 -1.47 6.98 -2.92
N GLY A 384 -1.57 7.51 -1.72
CA GLY A 384 -0.59 8.40 -1.11
C GLY A 384 -0.48 8.19 0.39
N GLU A 385 0.17 9.13 1.09
CA GLU A 385 0.42 9.06 2.53
C GLU A 385 -0.86 8.89 3.35
N SER A 386 -1.95 9.50 2.90
CA SER A 386 -3.27 9.33 3.52
C SER A 386 -3.79 7.89 3.53
N ASN A 387 -3.28 7.04 2.67
CA ASN A 387 -3.60 5.62 2.60
C ASN A 387 -2.52 4.72 3.22
N GLY A 388 -1.41 5.31 3.70
CA GLY A 388 -0.23 4.61 4.20
C GLY A 388 0.84 4.31 3.15
N ALA A 389 0.65 4.77 1.90
CA ALA A 389 1.64 4.67 0.83
C ALA A 389 2.45 5.96 0.75
N ILE A 390 3.76 5.90 0.98
CA ILE A 390 4.65 7.04 0.81
C ILE A 390 5.09 7.19 -0.65
N GLN A 391 5.54 8.38 -1.03
CA GLN A 391 6.20 8.59 -2.31
C GLN A 391 7.49 7.75 -2.39
N ASN A 392 7.55 6.82 -3.32
CA ASN A 392 8.62 5.84 -3.41
C ASN A 392 8.85 5.43 -4.87
N GLU A 393 10.11 5.30 -5.27
CA GLU A 393 10.46 4.62 -6.51
C GLU A 393 10.34 3.11 -6.28
N TYR A 394 9.25 2.53 -6.78
CA TYR A 394 8.97 1.11 -6.66
C TYR A 394 9.79 0.29 -7.65
N LEU A 395 10.44 -0.79 -7.17
CA LEU A 395 11.38 -1.56 -7.97
C LEU A 395 10.70 -2.81 -8.57
N PRO A 396 10.95 -3.14 -9.85
CA PRO A 396 10.23 -4.21 -10.57
C PRO A 396 10.47 -5.61 -10.01
N ASN A 397 11.61 -5.84 -9.35
CA ASN A 397 11.99 -7.15 -8.82
C ASN A 397 11.62 -7.34 -7.34
N ALA A 398 11.21 -6.27 -6.66
CA ALA A 398 10.88 -6.29 -5.25
C ALA A 398 9.37 -6.35 -5.03
N ARG A 399 8.73 -7.43 -5.47
CA ARG A 399 7.28 -7.59 -5.39
C ARG A 399 6.89 -9.02 -5.08
N LEU A 400 5.80 -9.18 -4.35
CA LEU A 400 5.30 -10.46 -3.88
C LEU A 400 3.81 -10.35 -3.58
N VAL A 401 3.04 -11.40 -3.90
CA VAL A 401 1.66 -11.59 -3.43
C VAL A 401 1.62 -12.85 -2.59
N ASN A 402 1.03 -12.80 -1.40
CA ASN A 402 0.84 -13.96 -0.56
C ASN A 402 -0.49 -14.68 -0.89
N ASN A 403 -0.73 -15.86 -0.28
CA ASN A 403 -1.94 -16.63 -0.53
C ASN A 403 -3.20 -15.97 0.07
N GLU A 404 -3.04 -15.04 1.00
CA GLU A 404 -4.11 -14.26 1.62
C GLU A 404 -4.48 -13.04 0.77
N GLY A 405 -3.69 -12.78 -0.29
CA GLY A 405 -3.87 -11.69 -1.23
C GLY A 405 -3.16 -10.40 -0.82
N ASP A 406 -2.38 -10.40 0.28
CA ASP A 406 -1.55 -9.25 0.61
C ASP A 406 -0.49 -9.05 -0.46
N VAL A 407 -0.29 -7.80 -0.85
CA VAL A 407 0.73 -7.39 -1.82
C VAL A 407 1.86 -6.70 -1.09
N TYR A 408 3.08 -7.14 -1.37
CA TYR A 408 4.31 -6.53 -0.85
C TYR A 408 5.09 -5.94 -2.01
N ILE A 409 5.48 -4.68 -1.90
CA ILE A 409 6.21 -3.95 -2.94
C ILE A 409 7.37 -3.21 -2.30
N GLY A 410 8.59 -3.52 -2.75
CA GLY A 410 9.80 -2.83 -2.33
C GLY A 410 10.11 -1.63 -3.21
N GLY A 411 10.85 -0.70 -2.65
CA GLY A 411 11.32 0.50 -3.35
C GLY A 411 12.54 1.09 -2.66
N VAL A 412 12.92 2.28 -3.09
CA VAL A 412 14.12 3.00 -2.57
C VAL A 412 13.91 3.47 -1.12
N LYS A 413 12.67 3.76 -0.72
CA LYS A 413 12.32 4.28 0.61
C LYS A 413 11.58 3.26 1.49
N GLY A 414 11.72 1.97 1.26
CA GLY A 414 11.11 0.94 2.09
C GLY A 414 10.31 -0.10 1.34
N MET A 415 9.64 -0.95 2.11
CA MET A 415 8.71 -1.97 1.65
C MET A 415 7.27 -1.58 2.03
N LEU A 416 6.39 -1.54 1.07
CA LEU A 416 4.96 -1.36 1.26
C LEU A 416 4.28 -2.73 1.39
N ARG A 417 3.44 -2.91 2.40
CA ARG A 417 2.44 -3.97 2.49
C ARG A 417 1.06 -3.39 2.22
N ILE A 418 0.29 -4.01 1.36
CA ILE A 418 -1.10 -3.70 1.05
C ILE A 418 -1.94 -4.86 1.53
N ASP A 419 -2.93 -4.60 2.36
CA ASP A 419 -3.84 -5.62 2.87
C ASP A 419 -4.66 -6.22 1.71
N GLY A 420 -4.61 -7.53 1.55
CA GLY A 420 -5.35 -8.24 0.51
C GLY A 420 -6.87 -8.20 0.70
N GLN A 421 -7.36 -7.86 1.89
CA GLN A 421 -8.79 -7.69 2.16
C GLN A 421 -9.33 -6.31 1.76
N LEU A 422 -8.44 -5.43 1.30
CA LEU A 422 -8.81 -4.08 0.89
C LEU A 422 -9.91 -4.08 -0.17
N LEU A 423 -11.09 -3.70 0.25
CA LEU A 423 -12.21 -3.39 -0.64
C LEU A 423 -12.12 -1.91 -1.02
N LEU A 424 -11.78 -1.65 -2.28
CA LEU A 424 -11.87 -0.30 -2.82
C LEU A 424 -13.33 -0.02 -3.18
N ASN A 425 -14.09 0.49 -2.24
CA ASN A 425 -15.43 1.02 -2.50
C ASN A 425 -15.28 2.28 -3.36
N THR A 426 -15.39 2.11 -4.66
CA THR A 426 -15.13 3.17 -5.63
C THR A 426 -16.40 3.84 -6.15
N SER A 427 -17.56 3.41 -5.70
CA SER A 427 -18.86 3.78 -6.26
C SER A 427 -19.57 4.91 -5.55
N GLU A 428 -19.08 5.39 -4.42
CA GLU A 428 -19.73 6.52 -3.76
C GLU A 428 -19.09 7.82 -4.23
N MET A 429 -19.83 8.57 -5.08
CA MET A 429 -19.58 10.00 -5.16
C MET A 429 -19.68 10.56 -3.75
N PRO A 430 -18.74 11.42 -3.33
CA PRO A 430 -18.78 11.97 -1.99
C PRO A 430 -20.16 12.58 -1.73
N GLU A 431 -20.81 12.14 -0.69
CA GLU A 431 -22.10 12.70 -0.29
C GLU A 431 -21.88 14.18 0.06
N LEU A 432 -22.67 15.05 -0.57
CA LEU A 432 -22.64 16.47 -0.29
C LEU A 432 -23.67 16.81 0.78
N GLN A 433 -23.22 17.54 1.77
CA GLN A 433 -24.09 18.13 2.78
C GLN A 433 -24.22 19.64 2.54
N LEU A 434 -25.45 20.11 2.50
CA LEU A 434 -25.72 21.54 2.52
C LEU A 434 -25.45 22.07 3.95
N LEU A 435 -24.50 23.00 4.07
CA LEU A 435 -24.15 23.58 5.35
C LEU A 435 -25.07 24.79 5.65
N ASP A 436 -25.19 25.68 4.65
CA ASP A 436 -25.84 26.93 4.89
C ASP A 436 -26.20 27.62 3.55
N ILE A 437 -27.23 28.45 3.59
CA ILE A 437 -27.58 29.38 2.51
C ILE A 437 -27.67 30.80 3.12
N ILE A 438 -26.87 31.70 2.54
CA ILE A 438 -26.81 33.11 2.96
C ILE A 438 -27.45 33.94 1.87
N ILE A 439 -28.39 34.81 2.24
CA ILE A 439 -29.09 35.71 1.34
C ILE A 439 -28.79 37.14 1.78
N ASN A 440 -28.17 37.92 0.88
CA ASN A 440 -27.78 39.32 1.15
C ASN A 440 -26.93 39.50 2.42
N GLY A 441 -26.11 38.48 2.75
CA GLY A 441 -25.21 38.49 3.92
C GLY A 441 -25.83 37.90 5.19
N GLU A 442 -27.12 37.60 5.21
CA GLU A 442 -27.83 37.03 6.37
C GLU A 442 -28.15 35.53 6.13
N PRO A 443 -27.99 34.64 7.13
CA PRO A 443 -28.34 33.23 7.00
C PRO A 443 -29.86 33.10 6.73
N ALA A 444 -30.21 32.25 5.76
CA ALA A 444 -31.60 31.93 5.47
C ALA A 444 -32.19 31.13 6.63
N GLN A 445 -33.18 31.71 7.32
CA GLN A 445 -33.72 31.14 8.56
C GLN A 445 -34.40 29.77 8.40
N ASN A 446 -33.91 28.80 9.14
CA ASN A 446 -34.60 27.72 9.87
C ASN A 446 -35.44 26.64 9.15
N LYS A 447 -35.34 26.36 7.83
CA LYS A 447 -36.09 25.21 7.24
C LYS A 447 -35.34 24.33 6.24
N LEU A 448 -34.02 24.41 6.19
CA LEU A 448 -33.24 23.86 5.07
C LEU A 448 -32.61 22.48 5.28
N TYR A 449 -32.96 21.76 6.34
CA TYR A 449 -32.37 20.42 6.60
C TYR A 449 -33.12 19.26 5.94
N SER A 450 -34.15 19.52 5.13
CA SER A 450 -34.83 18.50 4.34
C SER A 450 -34.50 18.63 2.86
N HIS A 451 -34.05 17.58 2.24
CA HIS A 451 -33.86 17.53 0.79
C HIS A 451 -35.14 17.08 0.07
N PRO A 452 -35.50 17.72 -1.06
CA PRO A 452 -34.95 18.95 -1.63
C PRO A 452 -35.43 20.21 -0.88
N ALA A 453 -34.49 21.12 -0.64
CA ALA A 453 -34.79 22.40 -0.03
C ALA A 453 -35.27 23.38 -1.10
N ALA A 454 -36.43 24.02 -0.89
CA ALA A 454 -36.93 25.09 -1.75
C ALA A 454 -37.02 26.40 -0.95
N ILE A 455 -36.41 27.46 -1.49
CA ILE A 455 -36.46 28.80 -0.89
C ILE A 455 -36.97 29.82 -1.90
N SER A 456 -37.73 30.80 -1.41
CA SER A 456 -38.12 31.97 -2.19
C SER A 456 -37.26 33.15 -1.76
N VAL A 457 -36.61 33.78 -2.72
CA VAL A 457 -35.74 34.94 -2.49
C VAL A 457 -36.24 36.14 -3.30
N PRO A 458 -36.11 37.38 -2.80
CA PRO A 458 -36.37 38.57 -3.59
C PRO A 458 -35.47 38.58 -4.85
N TRP A 459 -35.99 39.13 -5.94
CA TRP A 459 -35.15 39.35 -7.13
C TRP A 459 -33.97 40.27 -6.76
N ASP A 460 -32.88 40.15 -7.48
CA ASP A 460 -31.62 40.90 -7.23
C ASP A 460 -30.94 40.56 -5.90
N SER A 461 -31.25 39.42 -5.29
CA SER A 461 -30.57 38.95 -4.09
C SER A 461 -29.20 38.31 -4.44
N ASN A 462 -28.23 38.58 -3.58
CA ASN A 462 -26.99 37.83 -3.56
C ASN A 462 -27.17 36.56 -2.73
N ILE A 463 -26.96 35.39 -3.35
CA ILE A 463 -27.15 34.09 -2.69
C ILE A 463 -25.79 33.40 -2.63
N THR A 464 -25.39 32.99 -1.43
CA THR A 464 -24.23 32.15 -1.21
C THR A 464 -24.70 30.80 -0.65
N ILE A 465 -24.39 29.71 -1.37
CA ILE A 465 -24.71 28.35 -0.97
C ILE A 465 -23.40 27.68 -0.54
N ARG A 466 -23.32 27.24 0.71
CA ARG A 466 -22.18 26.52 1.26
C ARG A 466 -22.49 25.04 1.37
N ILE A 467 -21.60 24.23 0.81
CA ILE A 467 -21.72 22.77 0.85
C ILE A 467 -20.45 22.17 1.43
N MET A 468 -20.58 20.99 1.99
CA MET A 468 -19.44 20.20 2.46
C MET A 468 -19.52 18.80 1.84
N SER A 469 -18.40 18.32 1.40
CA SER A 469 -18.25 16.89 1.04
C SER A 469 -18.01 16.09 2.31
N LYS A 470 -18.81 15.05 2.54
CA LYS A 470 -18.62 14.07 3.63
C LYS A 470 -17.46 13.10 3.37
N GLU A 471 -16.67 13.33 2.35
CA GLU A 471 -15.52 12.48 2.06
C GLU A 471 -14.47 12.56 3.15
N GLU A 472 -13.96 11.41 3.57
CA GLU A 472 -13.03 11.23 4.69
C GLU A 472 -11.69 11.92 4.50
N ASP A 473 -11.23 12.08 3.24
CA ASP A 473 -9.92 12.65 2.96
C ASP A 473 -9.98 14.18 2.85
N ILE A 474 -9.76 14.85 3.98
CA ILE A 474 -9.70 16.32 4.06
C ILE A 474 -8.49 16.92 3.34
N PHE A 475 -7.49 16.11 3.00
CA PHE A 475 -6.25 16.55 2.34
C PHE A 475 -6.33 16.45 0.81
N ARG A 476 -7.34 15.78 0.24
CA ARG A 476 -7.54 15.75 -1.21
C ARG A 476 -8.12 17.06 -1.70
N LYS A 477 -7.55 17.56 -2.79
CA LYS A 477 -8.08 18.73 -3.46
C LYS A 477 -9.43 18.40 -4.09
N LYS A 478 -10.48 19.00 -3.56
CA LYS A 478 -11.86 18.80 -4.02
C LYS A 478 -12.20 19.80 -5.11
N VAL A 479 -12.90 19.33 -6.14
CA VAL A 479 -13.48 20.17 -7.19
C VAL A 479 -14.99 20.06 -7.09
N TYR A 480 -15.61 21.15 -6.76
CA TYR A 480 -17.05 21.27 -6.70
C TYR A 480 -17.57 21.71 -8.06
N ARG A 481 -18.63 21.09 -8.53
CA ARG A 481 -19.31 21.40 -9.79
C ARG A 481 -20.71 21.79 -9.49
N TYR A 482 -21.12 22.93 -10.02
CA TYR A 482 -22.46 23.47 -9.84
C TYR A 482 -23.11 23.68 -11.21
N ARG A 483 -24.40 23.37 -11.30
CA ARG A 483 -25.25 23.68 -12.45
C ARG A 483 -26.54 24.33 -11.97
N ILE A 484 -26.95 25.39 -12.62
CA ILE A 484 -28.19 26.12 -12.33
C ILE A 484 -29.14 25.88 -13.50
N GLU A 485 -30.03 24.89 -13.35
CA GLU A 485 -31.08 24.61 -14.34
C GLU A 485 -32.06 25.79 -14.40
N GLY A 486 -32.36 26.22 -15.63
CA GLY A 486 -33.18 27.41 -15.88
C GLY A 486 -32.37 28.69 -16.11
N LEU A 487 -31.07 28.69 -15.86
CA LEU A 487 -30.19 29.82 -16.16
C LEU A 487 -29.13 29.45 -17.20
N ASN A 488 -28.39 28.39 -16.96
CA ASN A 488 -27.32 27.90 -17.85
C ASN A 488 -27.12 26.38 -17.61
N ASP A 489 -27.03 25.60 -18.69
CA ASP A 489 -26.82 24.17 -18.64
C ASP A 489 -25.34 23.76 -18.47
N GLN A 490 -24.42 24.72 -18.43
CA GLN A 490 -23.00 24.44 -18.21
C GLN A 490 -22.68 24.31 -16.73
N TYR A 491 -21.74 23.40 -16.42
CA TYR A 491 -21.20 23.26 -15.07
C TYR A 491 -20.16 24.35 -14.79
N ILE A 492 -20.30 24.97 -13.61
CA ILE A 492 -19.30 25.85 -13.04
C ILE A 492 -18.43 25.03 -12.11
N GLU A 493 -17.12 25.00 -12.34
CA GLU A 493 -16.15 24.33 -11.45
C GLU A 493 -15.56 25.33 -10.44
N SER A 494 -15.47 24.92 -9.19
CA SER A 494 -14.88 25.71 -8.10
C SER A 494 -14.05 24.82 -7.18
N TYR A 495 -12.95 25.33 -6.66
CA TYR A 495 -12.19 24.72 -5.57
C TYR A 495 -12.70 25.14 -4.19
N GLN A 496 -13.58 26.11 -4.14
CA GLN A 496 -14.24 26.56 -2.91
C GLN A 496 -15.54 25.80 -2.72
N PRO A 497 -15.89 25.39 -1.49
CA PRO A 497 -17.13 24.68 -1.20
C PRO A 497 -18.35 25.63 -1.15
N GLU A 498 -18.31 26.70 -1.92
CA GLU A 498 -19.39 27.68 -1.98
C GLU A 498 -19.66 28.14 -3.41
N LEU A 499 -20.96 28.30 -3.70
CA LEU A 499 -21.47 28.89 -4.92
C LEU A 499 -22.02 30.26 -4.59
N VAL A 500 -21.46 31.29 -5.19
CA VAL A 500 -21.96 32.66 -5.08
C VAL A 500 -22.75 33.01 -6.35
N ILE A 501 -24.04 33.33 -6.19
CA ILE A 501 -24.94 33.73 -7.24
C ILE A 501 -25.32 35.18 -7.02
N ARG A 502 -25.10 36.01 -8.02
CA ARG A 502 -25.42 37.42 -7.98
C ARG A 502 -26.53 37.70 -8.99
N SER A 503 -27.61 38.31 -8.55
CA SER A 503 -28.67 38.85 -9.43
C SER A 503 -29.29 37.80 -10.37
N LEU A 504 -30.08 36.85 -9.85
CA LEU A 504 -30.89 35.98 -10.68
C LEU A 504 -32.12 36.75 -11.22
N PRO A 505 -32.44 36.63 -12.55
CA PRO A 505 -33.73 37.07 -13.06
C PRO A 505 -34.91 36.40 -12.32
N PRO A 506 -36.10 37.01 -12.31
CA PRO A 506 -37.29 36.35 -11.77
C PRO A 506 -37.54 35.01 -12.48
N GLY A 507 -37.69 33.93 -11.73
CA GLY A 507 -37.89 32.58 -12.27
C GLY A 507 -37.74 31.49 -11.24
N ASN A 508 -37.97 30.26 -11.66
CA ASN A 508 -37.72 29.06 -10.88
C ASN A 508 -36.42 28.41 -11.35
N TYR A 509 -35.51 28.19 -10.43
CA TYR A 509 -34.21 27.62 -10.68
C TYR A 509 -33.98 26.37 -9.85
N LYS A 510 -33.28 25.40 -10.42
CA LYS A 510 -32.83 24.24 -9.67
C LYS A 510 -31.29 24.20 -9.67
N ILE A 511 -30.72 24.19 -8.47
CA ILE A 511 -29.28 24.14 -8.30
C ILE A 511 -28.89 22.69 -8.02
N MET A 512 -28.02 22.16 -8.86
CA MET A 512 -27.41 20.86 -8.68
C MET A 512 -25.93 21.04 -8.39
N ALA A 513 -25.46 20.31 -7.38
CA ALA A 513 -24.07 20.32 -6.98
C ALA A 513 -23.50 18.89 -6.96
N SER A 514 -22.27 18.73 -7.35
CA SER A 514 -21.50 17.50 -7.21
C SER A 514 -20.08 17.84 -6.77
N CYS A 515 -19.42 16.90 -6.11
CA CYS A 515 -18.02 17.01 -5.75
C CYS A 515 -17.24 15.86 -6.39
N THR A 516 -16.11 16.17 -6.95
CA THR A 516 -15.13 15.18 -7.40
C THR A 516 -13.79 15.51 -6.76
N THR A 517 -13.05 14.49 -6.38
CA THR A 517 -11.65 14.69 -5.99
C THR A 517 -10.81 14.66 -7.25
N ARG A 518 -10.12 15.76 -7.56
CA ARG A 518 -9.06 15.71 -8.57
C ARG A 518 -7.84 15.04 -7.95
N LYS A 519 -7.45 13.97 -8.58
CA LYS A 519 -6.12 13.39 -8.43
C LYS A 519 -5.15 14.28 -9.20
N TYR A 520 -4.03 14.58 -8.59
CA TYR A 520 -2.91 15.22 -9.29
C TYR A 520 -2.36 14.23 -10.32
#